data_94866f889302b2c46123c0a3953e50af
#
_entry.id   94866f889302b2c46123c0a3953e50af
#
_cell.length_a   1.000
_cell.length_b   1.000
_cell.length_c   1.000
_cell.angle_alpha   90.00
_cell.angle_beta   90.00
_cell.angle_gamma   90.00
#
_symmetry.space_group_name_H-M   'P 1'
#
loop_
_entity.id
_entity.type
_entity.pdbx_description
1 polymer ?
#
loop_
_entity_poly.entity_id
_entity_poly.type
_entity_poly.pdbx_seq_one_letter_code
_entity_poly.pdbx_strand_id
1 'polypeptide(L)'
;MKSAFLTVLLLVGAAQAQQSFMAANPLPNAPIPRKFWSAENKVDFSVLAGQITVDAITTQHGLSEGMRETNPIIRPLVTRGVAGEAAASGLGFGFAVGTAYLLHRTHHYTAERIATRTMLAVEGGFVANNLSRLY
;
A
#
# COMPACT_ATOMS: atom_id res chain seq x y z
N MET A 1 10.15 -14.75 -7.60
CA MET A 1 8.70 -14.96 -7.50
C MET A 1 8.22 -15.61 -6.19
N LYS A 2 9.04 -16.39 -5.47
CA LYS A 2 8.63 -17.04 -4.19
C LYS A 2 8.63 -16.09 -2.98
N SER A 3 9.43 -15.01 -3.01
CA SER A 3 9.62 -14.12 -1.84
C SER A 3 8.42 -13.19 -1.54
N ALA A 4 7.74 -12.67 -2.57
CA ALA A 4 6.60 -11.77 -2.37
C ALA A 4 5.37 -12.50 -1.78
N PHE A 5 5.15 -13.75 -2.18
CA PHE A 5 4.09 -14.59 -1.61
C PHE A 5 4.35 -14.93 -0.14
N LEU A 6 5.61 -15.14 0.22
CA LEU A 6 6.02 -15.43 1.59
C LEU A 6 5.79 -14.22 2.51
N THR A 7 6.04 -13.01 2.01
CA THR A 7 5.84 -11.76 2.79
C THR A 7 4.36 -11.51 3.10
N VAL A 8 3.46 -11.75 2.14
CA VAL A 8 2.01 -11.62 2.36
C VAL A 8 1.50 -12.68 3.34
N LEU A 9 1.99 -13.93 3.24
CA LEU A 9 1.62 -15.00 4.17
C LEU A 9 2.09 -14.73 5.61
N LEU A 10 3.30 -14.16 5.78
CA LEU A 10 3.84 -13.80 7.09
C LEU A 10 3.05 -12.65 7.75
N LEU A 11 2.57 -11.69 6.97
CA LEU A 11 1.73 -10.60 7.47
C LEU A 11 0.34 -11.10 7.92
N VAL A 12 -0.24 -12.06 7.21
CA VAL A 12 -1.52 -12.69 7.60
C VAL A 12 -1.33 -13.57 8.85
N GLY A 13 -0.23 -14.31 8.95
CA GLY A 13 0.08 -15.14 10.12
C GLY A 13 0.30 -14.34 11.40
N ALA A 14 0.95 -13.17 11.32
CA ALA A 14 1.16 -12.28 12.47
C ALA A 14 -0.17 -11.69 12.99
N ALA A 15 -1.12 -11.40 12.10
CA ALA A 15 -2.44 -10.91 12.49
C ALA A 15 -3.26 -11.97 13.26
N GLN A 16 -3.14 -13.24 12.89
CA GLN A 16 -3.84 -14.35 13.57
C GLN A 16 -3.27 -14.63 14.98
N ALA A 17 -1.96 -14.56 15.14
CA ALA A 17 -1.30 -14.74 16.44
C ALA A 17 -1.71 -13.65 17.44
N GLN A 18 -1.89 -12.43 16.99
CA GLN A 18 -2.34 -11.31 17.82
C GLN A 18 -3.80 -11.44 18.27
N GLN A 19 -4.67 -12.01 17.44
CA GLN A 19 -6.06 -12.28 17.80
C GLN A 19 -6.18 -13.27 18.97
N SER A 20 -5.40 -14.34 18.94
CA SER A 20 -5.41 -15.36 20.00
C SER A 20 -4.91 -14.81 21.33
N PHE A 21 -3.92 -13.93 21.31
CA PHE A 21 -3.38 -13.28 22.52
C PHE A 21 -4.38 -12.30 23.15
N MET A 22 -5.08 -11.51 22.33
CA MET A 22 -6.09 -10.54 22.79
C MET A 22 -7.35 -11.24 23.34
N ALA A 23 -7.76 -12.37 22.77
CA ALA A 23 -8.89 -13.15 23.25
C ALA A 23 -8.64 -13.80 24.61
N ALA A 24 -7.38 -14.14 24.92
CA ALA A 24 -6.98 -14.77 26.16
C ALA A 24 -6.85 -13.77 27.35
N ASN A 25 -6.66 -12.49 27.07
CA ASN A 25 -6.53 -11.43 28.08
C ASN A 25 -7.41 -10.21 27.71
N PRO A 26 -8.70 -10.24 28.03
CA PRO A 26 -9.54 -9.06 27.81
C PRO A 26 -9.02 -7.91 28.66
N LEU A 27 -8.50 -6.86 28.01
CA LEU A 27 -8.08 -5.65 28.69
C LEU A 27 -9.29 -4.96 29.34
N PRO A 28 -9.14 -4.41 30.58
CA PRO A 28 -10.22 -3.79 31.33
C PRO A 28 -10.89 -2.59 30.63
N ASN A 29 -10.24 -2.01 29.64
CA ASN A 29 -10.76 -0.91 28.84
C ASN A 29 -10.77 -1.27 27.37
N ALA A 30 -11.96 -1.51 26.81
CA ALA A 30 -12.11 -1.64 25.37
C ALA A 30 -11.52 -0.40 24.66
N PRO A 31 -10.72 -0.58 23.61
CA PRO A 31 -10.18 0.55 22.86
C PRO A 31 -11.31 1.45 22.39
N ILE A 32 -11.22 2.75 22.67
CA ILE A 32 -12.19 3.73 22.17
C ILE A 32 -12.25 3.62 20.64
N PRO A 33 -13.45 3.43 20.04
CA PRO A 33 -13.58 3.32 18.60
C PRO A 33 -12.95 4.54 17.91
N ARG A 34 -11.95 4.33 17.09
CA ARG A 34 -11.27 5.39 16.34
C ARG A 34 -12.02 5.65 15.05
N LYS A 35 -12.04 6.91 14.62
CA LYS A 35 -12.59 7.26 13.30
C LYS A 35 -11.59 6.85 12.23
N PHE A 36 -12.05 6.13 11.20
CA PHE A 36 -11.21 5.77 10.05
C PHE A 36 -10.59 7.01 9.40
N TRP A 37 -11.39 8.03 9.13
CA TRP A 37 -10.92 9.31 8.61
C TRP A 37 -10.33 10.22 9.71
N SER A 38 -9.38 9.68 10.47
CA SER A 38 -8.56 10.44 11.40
C SER A 38 -7.63 11.41 10.66
N ALA A 39 -7.07 12.40 11.36
CA ALA A 39 -6.05 13.27 10.77
C ALA A 39 -4.84 12.48 10.26
N GLU A 40 -4.43 11.45 11.01
CA GLU A 40 -3.33 10.54 10.66
C GLU A 40 -3.61 9.85 9.31
N ASN A 41 -4.73 9.15 9.17
CA ASN A 41 -5.07 8.44 7.94
C ASN A 41 -5.25 9.39 6.75
N LYS A 42 -5.80 10.59 6.97
CA LYS A 42 -5.90 11.60 5.91
C LYS A 42 -4.53 12.04 5.40
N VAL A 43 -3.58 12.27 6.29
CA VAL A 43 -2.20 12.63 5.91
C VAL A 43 -1.55 11.46 5.18
N ASP A 44 -1.60 10.26 5.75
CA ASP A 44 -0.98 9.07 5.17
C ASP A 44 -1.52 8.78 3.76
N PHE A 45 -2.84 8.80 3.56
CA PHE A 45 -3.43 8.59 2.24
C PHE A 45 -3.17 9.75 1.26
N SER A 46 -3.05 10.99 1.73
CA SER A 46 -2.67 12.11 0.88
C SER A 46 -1.22 11.98 0.40
N VAL A 47 -0.31 11.58 1.29
CA VAL A 47 1.09 11.30 0.91
C VAL A 47 1.16 10.14 -0.06
N LEU A 48 0.43 9.04 0.21
CA LEU A 48 0.38 7.88 -0.68
C LEU A 48 -0.13 8.25 -2.08
N ALA A 49 -1.22 9.03 -2.16
CA ALA A 49 -1.74 9.51 -3.43
C ALA A 49 -0.72 10.37 -4.20
N GLY A 50 0.02 11.23 -3.48
CA GLY A 50 1.11 12.01 -4.05
C GLY A 50 2.24 11.13 -4.60
N GLN A 51 2.68 10.13 -3.83
CA GLN A 51 3.71 9.19 -4.26
C GLN A 51 3.28 8.40 -5.50
N ILE A 52 2.06 7.84 -5.50
CA ILE A 52 1.48 7.12 -6.66
C ILE A 52 1.43 8.03 -7.89
N THR A 53 1.08 9.31 -7.71
CA THR A 53 1.06 10.26 -8.83
C THR A 53 2.47 10.50 -9.40
N VAL A 54 3.47 10.67 -8.54
CA VAL A 54 4.87 10.83 -8.98
C VAL A 54 5.36 9.54 -9.64
N ASP A 55 5.04 8.37 -9.08
CA ASP A 55 5.38 7.07 -9.65
C ASP A 55 4.79 6.92 -11.06
N ALA A 56 3.51 7.22 -11.23
CA ALA A 56 2.82 7.16 -12.52
C ALA A 56 3.48 8.07 -13.58
N ILE A 57 3.81 9.31 -13.20
CA ILE A 57 4.47 10.26 -14.10
C ILE A 57 5.86 9.76 -14.50
N THR A 58 6.66 9.32 -13.54
CA THR A 58 8.02 8.85 -13.79
C THR A 58 8.04 7.53 -14.56
N THR A 59 7.10 6.63 -14.31
CA THR A 59 6.93 5.38 -15.05
C THR A 59 6.59 5.67 -16.52
N GLN A 60 5.61 6.54 -16.80
CA GLN A 60 5.24 6.87 -18.18
C GLN A 60 6.36 7.62 -18.90
N HIS A 61 7.08 8.50 -18.20
CA HIS A 61 8.25 9.15 -18.77
C HIS A 61 9.33 8.12 -19.12
N GLY A 62 9.68 7.24 -18.20
CA GLY A 62 10.66 6.18 -18.47
C GLY A 62 10.26 5.26 -19.64
N LEU A 63 8.99 4.89 -19.74
CA LEU A 63 8.49 4.10 -20.87
C LEU A 63 8.63 4.86 -22.19
N SER A 64 8.42 6.19 -22.21
CA SER A 64 8.60 7.01 -23.41
C SER A 64 10.06 7.12 -23.85
N GLU A 65 11.00 7.03 -22.90
CA GLU A 65 12.45 6.98 -23.13
C GLU A 65 12.96 5.56 -23.48
N GLY A 66 12.06 4.59 -23.66
CA GLY A 66 12.40 3.21 -24.05
C GLY A 66 12.76 2.29 -22.87
N MET A 67 12.60 2.73 -21.65
CA MET A 67 12.74 1.84 -20.49
C MET A 67 11.62 0.79 -20.47
N ARG A 68 11.89 -0.33 -19.79
CA ARG A 68 10.94 -1.45 -19.71
C ARG A 68 10.42 -1.58 -18.29
N GLU A 69 9.09 -1.65 -18.16
CA GLU A 69 8.45 -2.07 -16.90
C GLU A 69 8.87 -3.51 -16.54
N THR A 70 9.42 -3.67 -15.36
CA THR A 70 9.95 -4.95 -14.87
C THR A 70 8.93 -5.72 -14.03
N ASN A 71 7.93 -5.04 -13.48
CA ASN A 71 6.88 -5.69 -12.70
C ASN A 71 5.86 -6.38 -13.64
N PRO A 72 5.81 -7.73 -13.67
CA PRO A 72 4.97 -8.46 -14.61
C PRO A 72 3.47 -8.30 -14.32
N ILE A 73 3.09 -7.88 -13.11
CA ILE A 73 1.68 -7.75 -12.70
C ILE A 73 1.06 -6.49 -13.27
N ILE A 74 1.76 -5.35 -13.15
CA ILE A 74 1.24 -4.06 -13.59
C ILE A 74 1.60 -3.74 -15.04
N ARG A 75 2.66 -4.35 -15.57
CA ARG A 75 3.14 -4.14 -16.93
C ARG A 75 2.03 -4.15 -18.00
N PRO A 76 1.08 -5.13 -18.03
CA PRO A 76 0.03 -5.14 -19.03
C PRO A 76 -0.91 -3.92 -18.98
N LEU A 77 -0.96 -3.23 -17.84
CA LEU A 77 -1.74 -2.00 -17.67
C LEU A 77 -0.91 -0.79 -18.09
N VAL A 78 0.24 -0.58 -17.47
CA VAL A 78 1.04 0.65 -17.63
C VAL A 78 1.58 0.81 -19.07
N THR A 79 1.81 -0.28 -19.78
CA THR A 79 2.20 -0.23 -21.21
C THR A 79 1.06 0.15 -22.17
N ARG A 80 -0.16 0.34 -21.66
CA ARG A 80 -1.29 0.91 -22.42
C ARG A 80 -1.34 2.45 -22.36
N GLY A 81 -0.26 3.07 -21.89
CA GLY A 81 -0.15 4.51 -21.76
C GLY A 81 -0.90 5.05 -20.54
N VAL A 82 -1.18 6.35 -20.55
CA VAL A 82 -1.73 7.10 -19.39
C VAL A 82 -3.02 6.48 -18.82
N ALA A 83 -3.91 5.97 -19.69
CA ALA A 83 -5.16 5.37 -19.23
C ALA A 83 -4.91 4.06 -18.44
N GLY A 84 -3.98 3.24 -18.92
CA GLY A 84 -3.59 2.02 -18.24
C GLY A 84 -2.85 2.31 -16.92
N GLU A 85 -2.01 3.33 -16.90
CA GLU A 85 -1.34 3.81 -15.70
C GLU A 85 -2.33 4.32 -14.66
N ALA A 86 -3.30 5.14 -15.07
CA ALA A 86 -4.35 5.63 -14.18
C ALA A 86 -5.17 4.46 -13.58
N ALA A 87 -5.44 3.42 -14.37
CA ALA A 87 -6.11 2.23 -13.88
C ALA A 87 -5.25 1.46 -12.85
N ALA A 88 -3.95 1.27 -13.11
CA ALA A 88 -3.03 0.62 -12.19
C ALA A 88 -2.90 1.39 -10.87
N SER A 89 -2.73 2.71 -10.96
CA SER A 89 -2.66 3.63 -9.83
C SER A 89 -3.94 3.61 -8.98
N GLY A 90 -5.10 3.68 -9.65
CA GLY A 90 -6.41 3.62 -8.97
C GLY A 90 -6.65 2.31 -8.24
N LEU A 91 -6.26 1.18 -8.85
CA LEU A 91 -6.33 -0.15 -8.22
C LEU A 91 -5.38 -0.24 -7.03
N GLY A 92 -4.15 0.24 -7.16
CA GLY A 92 -3.15 0.24 -6.08
C GLY A 92 -3.63 1.08 -4.88
N PHE A 93 -4.08 2.30 -5.13
CA PHE A 93 -4.62 3.18 -4.09
C PHE A 93 -5.88 2.60 -3.44
N GLY A 94 -6.81 2.08 -4.25
CA GLY A 94 -8.03 1.43 -3.76
C GLY A 94 -7.74 0.20 -2.91
N PHE A 95 -6.75 -0.60 -3.28
CA PHE A 95 -6.28 -1.74 -2.48
C PHE A 95 -5.71 -1.27 -1.13
N ALA A 96 -4.90 -0.22 -1.12
CA ALA A 96 -4.32 0.33 0.11
C ALA A 96 -5.39 0.83 1.08
N VAL A 97 -6.30 1.69 0.59
CA VAL A 97 -7.40 2.24 1.41
C VAL A 97 -8.36 1.14 1.85
N GLY A 98 -8.69 0.21 0.95
CA GLY A 98 -9.56 -0.93 1.25
C GLY A 98 -9.00 -1.84 2.34
N THR A 99 -7.71 -2.17 2.27
CA THR A 99 -7.00 -2.96 3.29
C THR A 99 -7.02 -2.25 4.64
N ALA A 100 -6.65 -0.96 4.67
CA ALA A 100 -6.68 -0.16 5.89
C ALA A 100 -8.10 -0.08 6.48
N TYR A 101 -9.11 0.11 5.63
CA TYR A 101 -10.52 0.15 6.06
C TYR A 101 -11.00 -1.17 6.67
N LEU A 102 -10.65 -2.31 6.05
CA LEU A 102 -11.01 -3.63 6.59
C LEU A 102 -10.37 -3.88 7.95
N LEU A 103 -9.08 -3.56 8.09
CA LEU A 103 -8.36 -3.66 9.36
C LEU A 103 -8.95 -2.74 10.43
N HIS A 104 -9.31 -1.51 10.04
CA HIS A 104 -10.00 -0.57 10.93
C HIS A 104 -11.35 -1.10 11.40
N ARG A 105 -12.17 -1.58 10.47
CA ARG A 105 -13.52 -2.10 10.75
C ARG A 105 -13.49 -3.34 11.66
N THR A 106 -12.42 -4.12 11.60
CA THR A 106 -12.19 -5.28 12.46
C THR A 106 -11.43 -4.94 13.74
N HIS A 107 -11.27 -3.65 14.05
CA HIS A 107 -10.57 -3.12 15.24
C HIS A 107 -9.08 -3.48 15.33
N HIS A 108 -8.43 -3.84 14.22
CA HIS A 108 -7.01 -4.13 14.14
C HIS A 108 -6.18 -2.85 13.89
N TYR A 109 -6.32 -1.85 14.72
CA TYR A 109 -5.73 -0.52 14.52
C TYR A 109 -4.21 -0.51 14.39
N THR A 110 -3.51 -1.39 15.11
CA THR A 110 -2.05 -1.53 14.98
C THR A 110 -1.68 -2.09 13.60
N ALA A 111 -2.38 -3.12 13.13
CA ALA A 111 -2.15 -3.70 11.82
C ALA A 111 -2.52 -2.71 10.69
N GLU A 112 -3.57 -1.91 10.86
CA GLU A 112 -3.93 -0.82 9.95
C GLU A 112 -2.76 0.15 9.75
N ARG A 113 -2.17 0.64 10.85
CA ARG A 113 -1.02 1.55 10.79
C ARG A 113 0.21 0.92 10.14
N ILE A 114 0.52 -0.32 10.53
CA ILE A 114 1.66 -1.04 9.95
C ILE A 114 1.44 -1.20 8.45
N ALA A 115 0.27 -1.66 8.02
CA ALA A 115 -0.04 -1.85 6.62
C ALA A 115 0.06 -0.54 5.83
N THR A 116 -0.55 0.54 6.32
CA THR A 116 -0.52 1.85 5.66
C THR A 116 0.91 2.39 5.53
N ARG A 117 1.70 2.33 6.61
CA ARG A 117 3.09 2.80 6.59
C ARG A 117 4.00 1.92 5.74
N THR A 118 3.75 0.63 5.68
CA THR A 118 4.46 -0.27 4.77
C THR A 118 4.18 0.09 3.31
N MET A 119 2.93 0.39 2.97
CA MET A 119 2.57 0.82 1.62
C MET A 119 3.24 2.15 1.25
N LEU A 120 3.25 3.13 2.17
CA LEU A 120 3.99 4.38 1.98
C LEU A 120 5.48 4.16 1.74
N ALA A 121 6.11 3.28 2.51
CA ALA A 121 7.53 2.99 2.38
C ALA A 121 7.85 2.29 1.06
N VAL A 122 7.02 1.34 0.65
CA VAL A 122 7.17 0.60 -0.61
C VAL A 122 7.00 1.54 -1.80
N GLU A 123 5.95 2.36 -1.80
CA GLU A 123 5.69 3.32 -2.87
C GLU A 123 6.78 4.38 -2.96
N GLY A 124 7.23 4.91 -1.81
CA GLY A 124 8.37 5.81 -1.75
C GLY A 124 9.65 5.20 -2.32
N GLY A 125 9.85 3.89 -2.11
CA GLY A 125 10.94 3.15 -2.72
C GLY A 125 10.84 3.05 -4.25
N PHE A 126 9.64 2.85 -4.80
CA PHE A 126 9.42 2.85 -6.25
C PHE A 126 9.68 4.23 -6.84
N VAL A 127 9.15 5.30 -6.24
CA VAL A 127 9.43 6.67 -6.66
C VAL A 127 10.93 6.97 -6.66
N ALA A 128 11.64 6.65 -5.58
CA ALA A 128 13.07 6.86 -5.48
C ALA A 128 13.86 6.08 -6.55
N ASN A 129 13.48 4.82 -6.78
CA ASN A 129 14.09 3.99 -7.82
C ASN A 129 13.85 4.58 -9.23
N ASN A 130 12.63 5.03 -9.52
CA ASN A 130 12.30 5.62 -10.82
C ASN A 130 13.08 6.92 -11.05
N LEU A 131 13.10 7.81 -10.05
CA LEU A 131 13.88 9.06 -10.12
C LEU A 131 15.37 8.78 -10.32
N SER A 132 15.96 7.79 -9.62
CA SER A 132 17.38 7.46 -9.76
C SER A 132 17.76 6.88 -11.12
N ARG A 133 16.79 6.43 -11.91
CA ARG A 133 17.00 5.91 -13.27
C ARG A 133 16.81 6.97 -14.35
N LEU A 134 16.07 8.03 -14.04
CA LEU A 134 15.78 9.12 -14.95
C LEU A 134 16.84 10.23 -14.88
N TYR A 135 17.53 10.35 -13.75
CA TYR A 135 18.52 11.39 -13.44
C TYR A 135 19.83 10.78 -12.91
#